data_f5e718f5d571cb71e520acba99357e41
#
_entry.id   f5e718f5d571cb71e520acba99357e41
#
_cell.length_a   1.000
_cell.length_b   1.000
_cell.length_c   1.000
_cell.angle_alpha   90.00
_cell.angle_beta   90.00
_cell.angle_gamma   90.00
#
_symmetry.space_group_name_H-M   'P 1'
#
loop_
_entity.id
_entity.type
_entity.pdbx_description
1 polymer ?
#
loop_
_entity_poly.entity_id
_entity_poly.type
_entity_poly.pdbx_seq_one_letter_code
_entity_poly.pdbx_strand_id
1 'polypeptide(L)'
;MPLDLDRDELRRRRIVPFTPRPGHIMRLLLLIGSVLLGLALSSTGVAAQPQRAPMDSARLAALKDEIAREIDGMHEFTQQMVDQIFSYGELGFQESESSRYLVGILRRNGFTVQEGIAGIPTAWMATWGSGKPVIALGSDLDGIPQASQKPGVAYHAPLVEGAPGHGEGHNSGLPVVITAAIATRKVMERERIGGTIRIWPGVAEELVAAKAWFVRDGFFRDVDVTIFTHVGSNLGVSYGPSDGTGLVSVLYRFQGETAHSAGAPWRGRSALDAVELMNAGWNYRREHLRLPHRSHYVITEGGDQPNVVPRTAAVWYYFREVEYPRIRELWEIGNQIAQGATLMTGTTLDTVQVLGAAWPRHFNRPVALAMYDNIRRVGLPQWDEADQTLARALQRELGNDSTPGLDTALAKIDSGVPPAQNRGGGSDDIGDISWVVPTITLRYPANIPGLPGHHWSSAVAMATPIAHKGSTAGAKATAMTLLDLFTRPELVDSAWSYFRDVQTRDVKYEPLIRPGDQPPIEMNAQVMQRYRAEMRRYYYDPRRYRTYLEQLGISYPTVRVPEPQQD
;
A
#
# COMPACT_ATOMS: atom_id res chain seq x y z
N MET A 1 -35.57 27.10 43.73
CA MET A 1 -36.44 27.99 43.01
C MET A 1 -36.43 27.52 41.55
N PRO A 2 -37.44 26.79 41.06
CA PRO A 2 -37.50 26.37 39.66
C PRO A 2 -38.17 27.46 38.83
N LEU A 3 -37.62 27.78 37.69
CA LEU A 3 -38.21 28.63 36.66
C LEU A 3 -39.03 27.76 35.71
N ASP A 4 -40.35 27.99 35.79
CA ASP A 4 -41.37 27.47 34.88
C ASP A 4 -41.20 28.16 33.51
N LEU A 5 -41.06 27.40 32.43
CA LEU A 5 -41.12 27.89 31.07
C LEU A 5 -42.38 27.32 30.40
N ASP A 6 -43.24 28.27 30.05
CA ASP A 6 -44.56 28.13 29.44
C ASP A 6 -44.56 27.35 28.12
N ARG A 7 -45.47 26.35 28.05
CA ARG A 7 -45.62 25.41 26.92
C ARG A 7 -46.59 25.85 25.82
N ASP A 8 -47.02 27.10 25.81
CA ASP A 8 -48.16 27.54 24.94
C ASP A 8 -47.79 28.40 23.71
N GLU A 9 -46.52 28.65 23.43
CA GLU A 9 -46.12 29.53 22.30
C GLU A 9 -45.83 28.81 20.96
N LEU A 10 -46.00 27.49 20.85
CA LEU A 10 -45.71 26.71 19.64
C LEU A 10 -46.92 26.27 18.80
N ARG A 11 -48.13 26.83 19.03
CA ARG A 11 -49.34 26.40 18.31
C ARG A 11 -50.05 27.49 17.48
N ARG A 12 -49.36 28.46 16.91
CA ARG A 12 -50.01 29.40 15.96
C ARG A 12 -49.14 29.78 14.78
N ARG A 13 -48.88 28.84 13.85
CA ARG A 13 -48.60 29.17 12.44
C ARG A 13 -49.59 28.44 11.55
N ARG A 14 -50.60 29.16 11.04
CA ARG A 14 -51.56 28.70 10.03
C ARG A 14 -50.84 28.52 8.69
N ILE A 15 -50.93 27.31 8.12
CA ILE A 15 -50.58 27.00 6.73
C ILE A 15 -51.75 27.53 5.87
N VAL A 16 -51.45 28.45 4.95
CA VAL A 16 -52.38 28.92 3.92
C VAL A 16 -52.23 28.03 2.71
N PRO A 17 -53.30 27.40 2.20
CA PRO A 17 -53.23 26.60 0.99
C PRO A 17 -53.13 27.49 -0.25
N PHE A 18 -52.16 27.19 -1.11
CA PHE A 18 -51.94 27.86 -2.39
C PHE A 18 -52.82 27.18 -3.47
N THR A 19 -53.80 27.91 -4.01
CA THR A 19 -54.63 27.47 -5.15
C THR A 19 -54.05 28.07 -6.44
N PRO A 20 -53.67 27.27 -7.44
CA PRO A 20 -53.19 27.81 -8.71
C PRO A 20 -54.35 28.28 -9.62
N ARG A 21 -54.21 29.44 -10.25
CA ARG A 21 -55.15 30.00 -11.23
C ARG A 21 -55.10 29.24 -12.57
N PRO A 22 -56.21 29.06 -13.32
CA PRO A 22 -56.32 28.15 -14.48
C PRO A 22 -55.62 28.58 -15.78
N GLY A 23 -54.78 29.56 -15.78
CA GLY A 23 -54.15 30.05 -17.03
C GLY A 23 -52.77 29.52 -17.37
N HIS A 24 -52.11 28.77 -16.49
CA HIS A 24 -50.69 28.36 -16.68
C HIS A 24 -50.51 26.90 -17.07
N ILE A 25 -51.53 26.08 -17.04
CA ILE A 25 -51.43 24.62 -17.32
C ILE A 25 -51.31 24.35 -18.82
N MET A 26 -51.87 25.20 -19.70
CA MET A 26 -51.83 24.95 -21.15
C MET A 26 -50.49 25.33 -21.84
N ARG A 27 -49.67 26.18 -21.19
CA ARG A 27 -48.30 26.49 -21.72
C ARG A 27 -47.22 25.50 -21.27
N LEU A 28 -47.45 24.79 -20.16
CA LEU A 28 -46.50 23.79 -19.65
C LEU A 28 -46.60 22.45 -20.42
N LEU A 29 -47.79 22.10 -20.91
CA LEU A 29 -48.02 20.88 -21.69
C LEU A 29 -47.49 20.95 -23.14
N LEU A 30 -47.35 22.15 -23.72
CA LEU A 30 -46.76 22.35 -25.04
C LEU A 30 -45.23 22.36 -25.02
N LEU A 31 -44.60 22.66 -23.89
CA LEU A 31 -43.13 22.59 -23.73
C LEU A 31 -42.66 21.17 -23.41
N ILE A 32 -43.45 20.35 -22.74
CA ILE A 32 -43.12 18.95 -22.43
C ILE A 32 -43.27 18.07 -23.68
N GLY A 33 -44.21 18.35 -24.58
CA GLY A 33 -44.37 17.63 -25.84
C GLY A 33 -43.21 17.83 -26.81
N SER A 34 -42.53 18.96 -26.82
CA SER A 34 -41.39 19.26 -27.70
C SER A 34 -40.06 18.71 -27.18
N VAL A 35 -39.93 18.47 -25.87
CA VAL A 35 -38.72 17.88 -25.28
C VAL A 35 -38.74 16.34 -25.37
N LEU A 36 -39.91 15.71 -25.36
CA LEU A 36 -40.07 14.28 -25.52
C LEU A 36 -39.88 13.79 -26.97
N LEU A 37 -40.09 14.64 -27.98
CA LEU A 37 -39.85 14.30 -29.38
C LEU A 37 -38.38 14.49 -29.79
N GLY A 38 -37.58 15.25 -29.02
CA GLY A 38 -36.14 15.43 -29.22
C GLY A 38 -35.26 14.35 -28.55
N LEU A 39 -35.81 13.60 -27.58
CA LEU A 39 -35.09 12.55 -26.84
C LEU A 39 -35.23 11.15 -27.45
N ALA A 40 -36.07 10.98 -28.44
CA ALA A 40 -36.29 9.68 -29.10
C ALA A 40 -35.37 9.36 -30.29
N LEU A 41 -34.41 10.25 -30.62
CA LEU A 41 -33.52 10.07 -31.78
C LEU A 41 -32.00 10.13 -31.44
N SER A 42 -31.63 9.99 -30.18
CA SER A 42 -30.21 9.91 -29.77
C SER A 42 -29.91 8.68 -28.91
N SER A 43 -30.60 7.56 -29.12
CA SER A 43 -30.05 6.28 -28.73
C SER A 43 -28.98 5.89 -29.76
N THR A 44 -27.82 6.54 -29.71
CA THR A 44 -26.60 5.91 -30.19
C THR A 44 -26.44 4.64 -29.36
N GLY A 45 -26.91 3.53 -29.91
CA GLY A 45 -26.63 2.22 -29.38
C GLY A 45 -25.13 2.16 -29.13
N VAL A 46 -24.72 2.09 -27.88
CA VAL A 46 -23.41 1.53 -27.55
C VAL A 46 -23.48 0.13 -28.14
N ALA A 47 -22.91 -0.02 -29.34
CA ALA A 47 -22.76 -1.32 -29.95
C ALA A 47 -22.01 -2.15 -28.93
N ALA A 48 -22.68 -3.15 -28.34
CA ALA A 48 -22.03 -4.15 -27.52
C ALA A 48 -20.89 -4.67 -28.39
N GLN A 49 -19.65 -4.45 -27.95
CA GLN A 49 -18.50 -5.03 -28.64
C GLN A 49 -18.77 -6.55 -28.69
N PRO A 50 -18.65 -7.18 -29.85
CA PRO A 50 -18.89 -8.61 -29.95
C PRO A 50 -18.00 -9.30 -28.90
N GLN A 51 -18.61 -10.07 -28.01
CA GLN A 51 -17.87 -10.91 -27.08
C GLN A 51 -16.93 -11.78 -27.92
N ARG A 52 -15.64 -11.52 -27.75
CA ARG A 52 -14.61 -12.28 -28.46
C ARG A 52 -14.71 -13.73 -28.01
N ALA A 53 -14.71 -14.69 -28.96
CA ALA A 53 -14.60 -16.09 -28.61
C ALA A 53 -13.38 -16.32 -27.73
N PRO A 54 -13.46 -17.17 -26.68
CA PRO A 54 -12.32 -17.49 -25.85
C PRO A 54 -11.14 -17.91 -26.71
N MET A 55 -9.94 -17.45 -26.35
CA MET A 55 -8.71 -17.85 -27.05
C MET A 55 -8.50 -19.36 -26.88
N ASP A 56 -8.08 -20.03 -27.94
CA ASP A 56 -7.70 -21.43 -27.85
C ASP A 56 -6.61 -21.65 -26.78
N SER A 57 -6.76 -22.70 -25.97
CA SER A 57 -5.87 -23.00 -24.86
C SER A 57 -4.43 -23.26 -25.28
N ALA A 58 -4.21 -23.88 -26.44
CA ALA A 58 -2.88 -24.12 -26.96
C ALA A 58 -2.22 -22.80 -27.41
N ARG A 59 -2.99 -21.89 -28.05
CA ARG A 59 -2.50 -20.56 -28.40
C ARG A 59 -2.14 -19.75 -27.16
N LEU A 60 -2.98 -19.74 -26.13
CA LEU A 60 -2.71 -19.05 -24.88
C LEU A 60 -1.45 -19.61 -24.19
N ALA A 61 -1.28 -20.94 -24.18
CA ALA A 61 -0.07 -21.57 -23.64
C ALA A 61 1.19 -21.13 -24.39
N ALA A 62 1.13 -21.07 -25.72
CA ALA A 62 2.24 -20.62 -26.57
C ALA A 62 2.59 -19.13 -26.29
N LEU A 63 1.57 -18.27 -26.13
CA LEU A 63 1.78 -16.85 -25.77
C LEU A 63 2.42 -16.69 -24.39
N LYS A 64 2.05 -17.53 -23.42
CA LYS A 64 2.67 -17.54 -22.09
C LYS A 64 4.16 -17.91 -22.16
N ASP A 65 4.55 -18.89 -22.98
CA ASP A 65 5.95 -19.24 -23.17
C ASP A 65 6.73 -18.15 -23.91
N GLU A 66 6.09 -17.50 -24.86
CA GLU A 66 6.69 -16.39 -25.59
C GLU A 66 6.94 -15.18 -24.67
N ILE A 67 5.93 -14.76 -23.89
CA ILE A 67 6.08 -13.61 -22.99
C ILE A 67 7.12 -13.88 -21.90
N ALA A 68 7.26 -15.13 -21.44
CA ALA A 68 8.32 -15.50 -20.51
C ALA A 68 9.71 -15.26 -21.11
N ARG A 69 9.93 -15.69 -22.36
CA ARG A 69 11.20 -15.46 -23.06
C ARG A 69 11.45 -13.97 -23.34
N GLU A 70 10.42 -13.20 -23.64
CA GLU A 70 10.54 -11.75 -23.79
C GLU A 70 11.01 -11.10 -22.50
N ILE A 71 10.41 -11.48 -21.35
CA ILE A 71 10.79 -10.96 -20.03
C ILE A 71 12.22 -11.38 -19.66
N ASP A 72 12.67 -12.59 -20.06
CA ASP A 72 14.09 -12.96 -19.91
C ASP A 72 15.00 -12.00 -20.68
N GLY A 73 14.60 -11.60 -21.88
CA GLY A 73 15.30 -10.59 -22.67
C GLY A 73 15.28 -9.17 -22.07
N MET A 74 14.35 -8.91 -21.14
CA MET A 74 14.22 -7.64 -20.40
C MET A 74 14.91 -7.66 -19.02
N HIS A 75 15.66 -8.71 -18.70
CA HIS A 75 16.30 -8.86 -17.39
C HIS A 75 17.13 -7.64 -16.98
N GLU A 76 17.98 -7.12 -17.87
CA GLU A 76 18.81 -5.92 -17.59
C GLU A 76 17.94 -4.67 -17.36
N PHE A 77 16.88 -4.51 -18.14
CA PHE A 77 15.93 -3.41 -17.96
C PHE A 77 15.24 -3.46 -16.58
N THR A 78 14.84 -4.66 -16.14
CA THR A 78 14.23 -4.87 -14.82
C THR A 78 15.25 -4.61 -13.71
N GLN A 79 16.46 -5.15 -13.85
CA GLN A 79 17.56 -4.95 -12.91
C GLN A 79 17.90 -3.47 -12.74
N GLN A 80 18.00 -2.70 -13.82
CA GLN A 80 18.30 -1.27 -13.75
C GLN A 80 17.25 -0.50 -12.96
N MET A 81 15.96 -0.85 -13.09
CA MET A 81 14.89 -0.24 -12.29
C MET A 81 15.02 -0.60 -10.80
N VAL A 82 15.29 -1.87 -10.49
CA VAL A 82 15.49 -2.36 -9.11
C VAL A 82 16.64 -1.59 -8.43
N ASP A 83 17.79 -1.53 -9.09
CA ASP A 83 19.00 -0.89 -8.58
C ASP A 83 18.81 0.63 -8.43
N GLN A 84 18.10 1.26 -9.39
CA GLN A 84 17.87 2.71 -9.37
C GLN A 84 17.00 3.12 -8.18
N ILE A 85 15.86 2.43 -7.98
CA ILE A 85 14.95 2.73 -6.86
C ILE A 85 15.65 2.43 -5.53
N PHE A 86 16.38 1.29 -5.44
CA PHE A 86 17.17 0.98 -4.25
C PHE A 86 18.13 2.12 -3.88
N SER A 87 18.81 2.70 -4.88
CA SER A 87 19.76 3.77 -4.65
C SER A 87 19.15 5.07 -4.14
N TYR A 88 17.86 5.30 -4.39
CA TYR A 88 17.15 6.49 -3.91
C TYR A 88 16.76 6.39 -2.43
N GLY A 89 16.32 5.23 -1.94
CA GLY A 89 16.03 4.95 -0.54
C GLY A 89 15.08 5.95 0.12
N GLU A 90 14.03 6.38 -0.59
CA GLU A 90 13.13 7.46 -0.17
C GLU A 90 12.04 6.96 0.77
N LEU A 91 11.70 7.78 1.77
CA LEU A 91 10.61 7.51 2.72
C LEU A 91 9.24 7.90 2.15
N GLY A 92 8.20 7.33 2.75
CA GLY A 92 6.80 7.57 2.39
C GLY A 92 6.43 9.04 2.32
N PHE A 93 5.65 9.41 1.29
CA PHE A 93 5.30 10.76 0.81
C PHE A 93 6.47 11.58 0.24
N GLN A 94 7.68 11.06 0.27
CA GLN A 94 8.88 11.75 -0.19
C GLN A 94 9.58 11.04 -1.37
N GLU A 95 8.90 10.10 -2.04
CA GLU A 95 9.39 9.24 -3.13
C GLU A 95 9.54 10.00 -4.47
N SER A 96 10.09 11.20 -4.41
CA SER A 96 10.10 12.15 -5.55
C SER A 96 11.03 11.74 -6.70
N GLU A 97 12.19 11.15 -6.41
CA GLU A 97 13.13 10.68 -7.45
C GLU A 97 12.61 9.37 -8.05
N SER A 98 12.13 8.45 -7.19
CA SER A 98 11.54 7.17 -7.59
C SER A 98 10.34 7.37 -8.52
N SER A 99 9.38 8.21 -8.13
CA SER A 99 8.20 8.55 -8.94
C SER A 99 8.59 9.19 -10.27
N ARG A 100 9.46 10.19 -10.26
CA ARG A 100 9.92 10.86 -11.50
C ARG A 100 10.58 9.87 -12.46
N TYR A 101 11.43 8.98 -11.95
CA TYR A 101 12.13 7.97 -12.73
C TYR A 101 11.16 7.00 -13.40
N LEU A 102 10.22 6.44 -12.63
CA LEU A 102 9.25 5.48 -13.14
C LEU A 102 8.22 6.09 -14.10
N VAL A 103 7.74 7.31 -13.82
CA VAL A 103 6.87 8.08 -14.74
C VAL A 103 7.59 8.31 -16.08
N GLY A 104 8.88 8.63 -16.03
CA GLY A 104 9.69 8.78 -17.25
C GLY A 104 9.77 7.49 -18.07
N ILE A 105 9.94 6.34 -17.41
CA ILE A 105 9.94 5.01 -18.07
C ILE A 105 8.58 4.71 -18.70
N LEU A 106 7.50 4.89 -17.98
CA LEU A 106 6.16 4.59 -18.44
C LEU A 106 5.75 5.44 -19.65
N ARG A 107 6.05 6.75 -19.62
CA ARG A 107 5.81 7.65 -20.76
C ARG A 107 6.57 7.22 -22.01
N ARG A 108 7.86 6.87 -21.87
CA ARG A 108 8.67 6.36 -23.01
C ARG A 108 8.16 5.03 -23.55
N ASN A 109 7.43 4.28 -22.74
CA ASN A 109 6.80 3.02 -23.15
C ASN A 109 5.29 3.17 -23.50
N GLY A 110 4.83 4.39 -23.84
CA GLY A 110 3.50 4.63 -24.41
C GLY A 110 2.36 4.67 -23.42
N PHE A 111 2.62 4.75 -22.11
CA PHE A 111 1.59 4.96 -21.09
C PHE A 111 1.27 6.44 -20.93
N THR A 112 -0.01 6.77 -20.82
CA THR A 112 -0.46 8.09 -20.37
C THR A 112 -0.42 8.10 -18.84
N VAL A 113 0.23 9.11 -18.24
CA VAL A 113 0.43 9.19 -16.79
C VAL A 113 -0.25 10.42 -16.21
N GLN A 114 -1.18 10.21 -15.28
CA GLN A 114 -1.76 11.22 -14.40
C GLN A 114 -0.95 11.25 -13.10
N GLU A 115 -0.36 12.38 -12.77
CA GLU A 115 0.44 12.61 -11.55
C GLU A 115 -0.37 13.35 -10.49
N GLY A 116 0.03 13.25 -9.21
CA GLY A 116 -0.60 13.95 -8.10
C GLY A 116 -1.98 13.40 -7.73
N ILE A 117 -2.25 12.12 -7.97
CA ILE A 117 -3.55 11.51 -7.65
C ILE A 117 -3.81 11.55 -6.14
N ALA A 118 -5.08 11.66 -5.76
CA ALA A 118 -5.55 11.78 -4.37
C ALA A 118 -4.89 12.95 -3.58
N GLY A 119 -4.33 13.96 -4.27
CA GLY A 119 -3.61 15.06 -3.62
C GLY A 119 -2.22 14.70 -3.11
N ILE A 120 -1.68 13.54 -3.48
CA ILE A 120 -0.35 13.06 -3.07
C ILE A 120 0.64 13.31 -4.21
N PRO A 121 1.65 14.20 -4.05
CA PRO A 121 2.55 14.62 -5.14
C PRO A 121 3.37 13.48 -5.76
N THR A 122 3.71 12.44 -4.99
CA THR A 122 4.50 11.29 -5.42
C THR A 122 3.66 10.17 -6.02
N ALA A 123 2.33 10.25 -5.90
CA ALA A 123 1.41 9.25 -6.44
C ALA A 123 1.00 9.55 -7.88
N TRP A 124 0.83 8.50 -8.67
CA TRP A 124 0.43 8.59 -10.08
C TRP A 124 -0.37 7.37 -10.53
N MET A 125 -1.07 7.52 -11.65
CA MET A 125 -1.77 6.45 -12.35
C MET A 125 -1.34 6.46 -13.82
N ALA A 126 -0.71 5.38 -14.27
CA ALA A 126 -0.34 5.19 -15.67
C ALA A 126 -1.35 4.27 -16.36
N THR A 127 -1.79 4.62 -17.56
CA THR A 127 -2.82 3.88 -18.30
C THR A 127 -2.37 3.64 -19.73
N TRP A 128 -2.56 2.41 -20.21
CA TRP A 128 -2.40 2.02 -21.60
C TRP A 128 -3.58 1.17 -22.07
N GLY A 129 -3.96 1.30 -23.36
CA GLY A 129 -5.08 0.59 -23.94
C GLY A 129 -6.42 1.26 -23.68
N SER A 130 -7.50 0.59 -24.03
CA SER A 130 -8.87 1.08 -23.83
C SER A 130 -9.88 -0.06 -23.78
N GLY A 131 -11.02 0.20 -23.14
CA GLY A 131 -12.09 -0.79 -22.99
C GLY A 131 -11.83 -1.78 -21.84
N LYS A 132 -12.68 -2.78 -21.79
CA LYS A 132 -12.71 -3.82 -20.75
C LYS A 132 -12.00 -5.11 -21.20
N PRO A 133 -11.44 -5.88 -20.25
CA PRO A 133 -11.33 -5.56 -18.83
C PRO A 133 -10.29 -4.48 -18.54
N VAL A 134 -10.45 -3.76 -17.42
CA VAL A 134 -9.45 -2.86 -16.85
C VAL A 134 -8.71 -3.59 -15.74
N ILE A 135 -7.44 -3.90 -15.97
CA ILE A 135 -6.61 -4.61 -15.00
C ILE A 135 -5.61 -3.62 -14.39
N ALA A 136 -5.67 -3.46 -13.07
CA ALA A 136 -4.76 -2.59 -12.34
C ALA A 136 -3.60 -3.39 -11.74
N LEU A 137 -2.40 -2.85 -11.86
CA LEU A 137 -1.15 -3.41 -11.32
C LEU A 137 -0.57 -2.42 -10.32
N GLY A 138 -0.19 -2.89 -9.15
CA GLY A 138 0.41 -2.06 -8.12
C GLY A 138 1.51 -2.76 -7.35
N SER A 139 2.35 -1.94 -6.73
CA SER A 139 3.34 -2.36 -5.73
C SER A 139 3.80 -1.16 -4.92
N ASP A 140 4.35 -1.40 -3.75
CA ASP A 140 4.87 -0.37 -2.87
C ASP A 140 6.18 0.23 -3.38
N LEU A 141 6.52 1.42 -2.89
CA LEU A 141 7.63 2.22 -3.43
C LEU A 141 8.56 2.79 -2.36
N ASP A 142 8.06 3.03 -1.16
CA ASP A 142 8.79 3.70 -0.10
C ASP A 142 9.77 2.80 0.65
N GLY A 143 10.71 3.41 1.35
CA GLY A 143 11.64 2.75 2.26
C GLY A 143 11.35 3.05 3.72
N ILE A 144 12.16 2.50 4.61
CA ILE A 144 12.04 2.67 6.06
C ILE A 144 13.19 3.51 6.63
N PRO A 145 12.98 4.17 7.78
CA PRO A 145 14.05 4.90 8.48
C PRO A 145 15.21 4.00 8.87
N GLN A 146 16.43 4.55 8.88
CA GLN A 146 17.65 3.91 9.40
C GLN A 146 18.02 2.55 8.74
N ALA A 147 17.56 2.32 7.51
CA ALA A 147 17.81 1.08 6.78
C ALA A 147 18.82 1.20 5.63
N SER A 148 19.60 2.29 5.58
CA SER A 148 20.69 2.43 4.62
C SER A 148 21.67 1.27 4.78
N GLN A 149 21.93 0.52 3.70
CA GLN A 149 22.77 -0.68 3.71
C GLN A 149 23.46 -0.88 2.36
N LYS A 150 24.70 -1.31 2.38
CA LYS A 150 25.42 -1.77 1.18
C LYS A 150 24.83 -3.11 0.71
N PRO A 151 24.30 -3.19 -0.52
CA PRO A 151 23.78 -4.45 -1.02
C PRO A 151 24.90 -5.49 -1.19
N GLY A 152 24.57 -6.77 -1.02
CA GLY A 152 25.52 -7.86 -1.17
C GLY A 152 26.55 -8.02 -0.06
N VAL A 153 26.46 -7.23 1.02
CA VAL A 153 27.32 -7.27 2.20
C VAL A 153 26.55 -7.91 3.36
N ALA A 154 26.94 -9.11 3.78
CA ALA A 154 26.20 -9.94 4.74
C ALA A 154 26.37 -9.50 6.22
N TYR A 155 26.64 -8.24 6.48
CA TYR A 155 26.72 -7.64 7.82
C TYR A 155 26.33 -6.17 7.75
N HIS A 156 26.02 -5.55 8.89
CA HIS A 156 25.63 -4.15 8.92
C HIS A 156 26.75 -3.24 8.40
N ALA A 157 26.50 -2.57 7.30
CA ALA A 157 27.42 -1.64 6.64
C ALA A 157 26.63 -0.58 5.86
N PRO A 158 26.17 0.49 6.51
CA PRO A 158 25.37 1.52 5.86
C PRO A 158 26.15 2.23 4.74
N LEU A 159 25.43 2.67 3.69
CA LEU A 159 25.98 3.61 2.70
C LEU A 159 26.10 5.00 3.29
N VAL A 160 25.05 5.42 4.02
CA VAL A 160 24.99 6.68 4.77
C VAL A 160 24.45 6.35 6.15
N GLU A 161 25.24 6.65 7.19
CA GLU A 161 24.88 6.32 8.58
C GLU A 161 23.58 6.99 9.01
N GLY A 162 22.63 6.20 9.55
CA GLY A 162 21.33 6.65 10.01
C GLY A 162 20.34 7.07 8.92
N ALA A 163 20.72 6.99 7.63
CA ALA A 163 19.83 7.32 6.53
C ALA A 163 18.77 6.22 6.28
N PRO A 164 17.66 6.56 5.64
CA PRO A 164 16.66 5.59 5.21
C PRO A 164 17.18 4.67 4.09
N GLY A 165 16.44 3.59 3.85
CA GLY A 165 16.73 2.63 2.78
C GLY A 165 15.63 1.58 2.62
N HIS A 166 15.77 0.69 1.64
CA HIS A 166 14.80 -0.35 1.34
C HIS A 166 14.95 -1.58 2.24
N GLY A 167 14.77 -1.40 3.56
CA GLY A 167 14.85 -2.46 4.58
C GLY A 167 13.65 -3.40 4.63
N GLU A 168 12.73 -3.33 3.67
CA GLU A 168 11.71 -4.34 3.39
C GLU A 168 11.86 -4.88 1.96
N GLY A 169 12.12 -4.00 0.96
CA GLY A 169 12.39 -4.40 -0.41
C GLY A 169 11.40 -3.85 -1.44
N HIS A 170 10.68 -2.79 -1.12
CA HIS A 170 9.71 -2.14 -2.02
C HIS A 170 10.33 -1.58 -3.31
N ASN A 171 11.65 -1.44 -3.39
CA ASN A 171 12.35 -1.04 -4.61
C ASN A 171 12.16 -2.00 -5.79
N SER A 172 11.73 -3.24 -5.55
CA SER A 172 11.70 -4.29 -6.57
C SER A 172 10.32 -4.55 -7.17
N GLY A 173 9.22 -4.12 -6.53
CA GLY A 173 7.87 -4.49 -6.95
C GLY A 173 7.33 -3.72 -8.15
N LEU A 174 7.51 -2.41 -8.22
CA LEU A 174 7.15 -1.64 -9.42
C LEU A 174 7.95 -2.08 -10.66
N PRO A 175 9.26 -2.40 -10.58
CA PRO A 175 9.97 -3.07 -11.66
C PRO A 175 9.30 -4.36 -12.16
N VAL A 176 8.77 -5.20 -11.26
CA VAL A 176 8.01 -6.42 -11.61
C VAL A 176 6.81 -6.08 -12.48
N VAL A 177 5.92 -5.19 -11.99
CA VAL A 177 4.67 -4.88 -12.69
C VAL A 177 4.88 -4.08 -13.96
N ILE A 178 5.87 -3.17 -14.01
CA ILE A 178 6.20 -2.39 -15.21
C ILE A 178 6.75 -3.30 -16.32
N THR A 179 7.68 -4.20 -15.98
CA THR A 179 8.21 -5.17 -16.94
C THR A 179 7.10 -6.08 -17.49
N ALA A 180 6.25 -6.62 -16.59
CA ALA A 180 5.11 -7.45 -16.98
C ALA A 180 4.13 -6.68 -17.90
N ALA A 181 3.81 -5.45 -17.56
CA ALA A 181 2.89 -4.62 -18.34
C ALA A 181 3.43 -4.29 -19.73
N ILE A 182 4.71 -3.93 -19.86
CA ILE A 182 5.34 -3.61 -21.15
C ILE A 182 5.37 -4.86 -22.05
N ALA A 183 5.76 -6.02 -21.49
CA ALA A 183 5.76 -7.27 -22.25
C ALA A 183 4.33 -7.67 -22.68
N THR A 184 3.35 -7.57 -21.77
CA THR A 184 1.95 -7.87 -22.07
C THR A 184 1.38 -6.94 -23.14
N ARG A 185 1.67 -5.64 -23.06
CA ARG A 185 1.28 -4.65 -24.05
C ARG A 185 1.69 -5.05 -25.46
N LYS A 186 2.96 -5.44 -25.66
CA LYS A 186 3.47 -5.85 -26.98
C LYS A 186 2.71 -7.06 -27.54
N VAL A 187 2.38 -8.04 -26.70
CA VAL A 187 1.55 -9.18 -27.10
C VAL A 187 0.14 -8.73 -27.43
N MET A 188 -0.48 -7.88 -26.61
CA MET A 188 -1.83 -7.36 -26.85
C MET A 188 -1.92 -6.58 -28.17
N GLU A 189 -0.95 -5.74 -28.48
CA GLU A 189 -0.85 -4.99 -29.73
C GLU A 189 -0.79 -5.93 -30.94
N ARG A 190 0.12 -6.92 -30.91
CA ARG A 190 0.32 -7.88 -31.99
C ARG A 190 -0.89 -8.80 -32.21
N GLU A 191 -1.44 -9.34 -31.14
CA GLU A 191 -2.58 -10.26 -31.16
C GLU A 191 -3.93 -9.52 -31.24
N ARG A 192 -3.91 -8.18 -31.23
CA ARG A 192 -5.10 -7.31 -31.19
C ARG A 192 -6.04 -7.64 -30.03
N ILE A 193 -5.48 -7.94 -28.85
CA ILE A 193 -6.23 -8.18 -27.62
C ILE A 193 -6.63 -6.82 -27.05
N GLY A 194 -7.95 -6.60 -26.87
CA GLY A 194 -8.48 -5.38 -26.25
C GLY A 194 -8.39 -5.41 -24.73
N GLY A 195 -8.49 -4.24 -24.10
CA GLY A 195 -8.49 -4.06 -22.66
C GLY A 195 -7.57 -2.93 -22.22
N THR A 196 -7.56 -2.65 -20.93
CA THR A 196 -6.81 -1.54 -20.33
C THR A 196 -5.86 -2.05 -19.24
N ILE A 197 -4.61 -1.67 -19.32
CA ILE A 197 -3.62 -1.87 -18.25
C ILE A 197 -3.47 -0.56 -17.49
N ARG A 198 -3.61 -0.60 -16.16
CA ARG A 198 -3.27 0.49 -15.24
C ARG A 198 -2.10 0.09 -14.36
N ILE A 199 -1.23 1.06 -14.04
CA ILE A 199 -0.13 0.87 -13.09
C ILE A 199 -0.16 2.02 -12.10
N TRP A 200 0.02 1.71 -10.82
CA TRP A 200 0.01 2.69 -9.74
C TRP A 200 1.03 2.33 -8.64
N PRO A 201 1.67 3.31 -7.98
CA PRO A 201 2.56 3.08 -6.87
C PRO A 201 1.79 3.04 -5.54
N GLY A 202 2.12 2.09 -4.66
CA GLY A 202 1.81 2.18 -3.24
C GLY A 202 2.82 3.11 -2.57
N VAL A 203 2.56 4.41 -2.59
CA VAL A 203 3.39 5.39 -1.89
C VAL A 203 3.03 5.40 -0.41
N ALA A 204 4.00 5.68 0.46
CA ALA A 204 3.82 5.77 1.90
C ALA A 204 3.15 4.52 2.54
N GLU A 205 3.44 3.32 2.02
CA GLU A 205 2.92 2.07 2.56
C GLU A 205 3.39 1.83 3.98
N GLU A 206 4.64 2.13 4.28
CA GLU A 206 5.26 1.99 5.62
C GLU A 206 4.57 2.87 6.69
N LEU A 207 3.83 3.87 6.26
CA LEU A 207 2.93 4.68 7.09
C LEU A 207 1.49 4.17 7.08
N VAL A 208 1.21 3.12 6.27
CA VAL A 208 -0.11 2.54 6.00
C VAL A 208 -1.09 3.61 5.54
N ALA A 209 -0.69 4.41 4.53
CA ALA A 209 -1.26 5.74 4.38
C ALA A 209 -1.79 6.10 2.99
N ALA A 210 -1.54 5.39 1.89
CA ALA A 210 -1.92 5.94 0.58
C ALA A 210 -3.14 5.27 -0.06
N LYS A 211 -3.28 3.97 0.01
CA LYS A 211 -4.27 3.22 -0.79
C LYS A 211 -5.72 3.53 -0.39
N ALA A 212 -5.98 3.81 0.90
CA ALA A 212 -7.30 4.26 1.35
C ALA A 212 -7.73 5.58 0.68
N TRP A 213 -6.80 6.52 0.45
CA TRP A 213 -7.06 7.78 -0.27
C TRP A 213 -7.41 7.53 -1.73
N PHE A 214 -6.71 6.60 -2.40
CA PHE A 214 -7.01 6.24 -3.79
C PHE A 214 -8.42 5.65 -3.92
N VAL A 215 -8.82 4.78 -2.97
CA VAL A 215 -10.16 4.20 -2.93
C VAL A 215 -11.22 5.28 -2.69
N ARG A 216 -11.03 6.14 -1.69
CA ARG A 216 -11.95 7.23 -1.37
C ARG A 216 -12.21 8.12 -2.59
N ASP A 217 -11.16 8.48 -3.32
CA ASP A 217 -11.23 9.38 -4.46
C ASP A 217 -11.65 8.67 -5.76
N GLY A 218 -11.89 7.36 -5.70
CA GLY A 218 -12.55 6.59 -6.75
C GLY A 218 -11.65 6.10 -7.88
N PHE A 219 -10.33 6.02 -7.67
CA PHE A 219 -9.38 5.56 -8.69
C PHE A 219 -9.55 4.09 -9.08
N PHE A 220 -10.31 3.31 -8.32
CA PHE A 220 -10.58 1.89 -8.59
C PHE A 220 -12.01 1.58 -9.03
N ARG A 221 -12.89 2.59 -9.24
CA ARG A 221 -14.32 2.36 -9.54
C ARG A 221 -14.58 1.61 -10.84
N ASP A 222 -13.73 1.76 -11.82
CA ASP A 222 -13.84 1.14 -13.16
C ASP A 222 -12.85 0.00 -13.37
N VAL A 223 -12.10 -0.40 -12.34
CA VAL A 223 -11.16 -1.52 -12.37
C VAL A 223 -11.92 -2.84 -12.23
N ASP A 224 -11.55 -3.84 -13.02
CA ASP A 224 -12.16 -5.16 -12.98
C ASP A 224 -11.40 -6.14 -12.09
N VAL A 225 -10.06 -6.08 -12.09
CA VAL A 225 -9.20 -6.90 -11.22
C VAL A 225 -7.94 -6.11 -10.89
N THR A 226 -7.44 -6.25 -9.66
CA THR A 226 -6.15 -5.73 -9.23
C THR A 226 -5.18 -6.89 -8.94
N ILE A 227 -4.00 -6.83 -9.55
CA ILE A 227 -2.83 -7.65 -9.18
C ILE A 227 -1.85 -6.73 -8.45
N PHE A 228 -1.66 -6.99 -7.18
CA PHE A 228 -0.64 -6.34 -6.38
C PHE A 228 0.58 -7.25 -6.27
N THR A 229 1.77 -6.68 -6.18
CA THR A 229 3.00 -7.46 -6.00
C THR A 229 3.74 -6.97 -4.77
N HIS A 230 4.31 -7.89 -4.01
CA HIS A 230 5.12 -7.57 -2.84
C HIS A 230 6.29 -8.53 -2.74
N VAL A 231 7.44 -8.03 -2.29
CA VAL A 231 8.63 -8.82 -2.07
C VAL A 231 8.39 -9.97 -1.10
N GLY A 232 9.06 -11.08 -1.32
CA GLY A 232 9.07 -12.24 -0.45
C GLY A 232 10.33 -13.07 -0.65
N SER A 233 10.42 -14.20 0.01
CA SER A 233 11.51 -15.17 -0.15
C SER A 233 11.15 -16.35 -1.05
N ASN A 234 9.85 -16.48 -1.41
CA ASN A 234 9.36 -17.54 -2.29
C ASN A 234 8.40 -16.94 -3.33
N LEU A 235 8.09 -17.70 -4.37
CA LEU A 235 7.09 -17.33 -5.38
C LEU A 235 5.76 -17.93 -4.98
N GLY A 236 4.81 -17.08 -4.57
CA GLY A 236 3.56 -17.56 -3.99
C GLY A 236 2.41 -16.55 -4.08
N VAL A 237 1.22 -17.05 -3.85
CA VAL A 237 -0.03 -16.30 -3.78
C VAL A 237 -0.97 -16.97 -2.76
N SER A 238 -1.81 -16.18 -2.11
CA SER A 238 -2.86 -16.67 -1.20
C SER A 238 -4.24 -16.19 -1.63
N TYR A 239 -5.30 -16.77 -1.05
CA TYR A 239 -6.69 -16.32 -1.24
C TYR A 239 -7.48 -16.40 0.07
N GLY A 240 -8.64 -15.74 0.09
CA GLY A 240 -9.49 -15.66 1.27
C GLY A 240 -9.02 -14.59 2.26
N PRO A 241 -9.51 -14.61 3.50
CA PRO A 241 -9.04 -13.71 4.56
C PRO A 241 -7.55 -13.95 4.82
N SER A 242 -6.74 -12.89 4.74
CA SER A 242 -5.32 -13.00 5.02
C SER A 242 -5.05 -12.95 6.53
N ASP A 243 -3.94 -13.52 6.97
CA ASP A 243 -3.39 -13.25 8.30
C ASP A 243 -2.99 -11.76 8.42
N GLY A 244 -2.69 -11.32 9.64
CA GLY A 244 -2.40 -9.91 9.92
C GLY A 244 -3.62 -9.13 10.37
N THR A 245 -3.46 -7.83 10.46
CA THR A 245 -4.47 -6.89 10.97
C THR A 245 -4.79 -5.80 9.96
N GLY A 246 -5.97 -5.19 10.09
CA GLY A 246 -6.18 -3.83 9.63
C GLY A 246 -5.82 -2.83 10.72
N LEU A 247 -5.81 -1.54 10.41
CA LEU A 247 -5.52 -0.48 11.38
C LEU A 247 -6.15 0.86 11.00
N VAL A 248 -6.20 1.75 12.00
CA VAL A 248 -6.30 3.19 11.80
C VAL A 248 -5.10 3.88 12.47
N SER A 249 -4.51 4.83 11.75
CA SER A 249 -3.37 5.64 12.16
C SER A 249 -3.87 7.03 12.55
N VAL A 250 -3.68 7.44 13.81
CA VAL A 250 -4.30 8.65 14.36
C VAL A 250 -3.29 9.48 15.15
N LEU A 251 -3.21 10.76 14.82
CA LEU A 251 -2.47 11.76 15.59
C LEU A 251 -3.43 12.54 16.48
N TYR A 252 -3.17 12.52 17.79
CA TYR A 252 -3.86 13.34 18.78
C TYR A 252 -2.98 14.52 19.16
N ARG A 253 -3.49 15.73 19.02
CA ARG A 253 -2.79 16.96 19.38
C ARG A 253 -3.55 17.66 20.50
N PHE A 254 -2.84 17.95 21.60
CA PHE A 254 -3.36 18.61 22.77
C PHE A 254 -2.85 20.05 22.87
N GLN A 255 -3.73 20.93 23.36
CA GLN A 255 -3.45 22.34 23.61
C GLN A 255 -3.66 22.66 25.09
N GLY A 256 -2.66 23.23 25.70
CA GLY A 256 -2.67 23.71 27.08
C GLY A 256 -2.33 25.20 27.17
N GLU A 257 -1.81 25.63 28.33
CA GLU A 257 -1.39 27.00 28.60
C GLU A 257 0.01 27.02 29.19
N THR A 258 0.88 27.88 28.66
CA THR A 258 2.26 28.00 29.14
C THR A 258 2.35 28.81 30.41
N ALA A 259 3.34 28.49 31.24
CA ALA A 259 3.73 29.25 32.43
C ALA A 259 5.18 28.95 32.82
N HIS A 260 5.75 29.77 33.71
CA HIS A 260 7.05 29.43 34.30
C HIS A 260 6.86 28.27 35.28
N SER A 261 7.47 27.12 34.98
CA SER A 261 7.25 25.85 35.71
C SER A 261 7.56 25.92 37.20
N ALA A 262 8.55 26.73 37.63
CA ALA A 262 8.87 26.92 39.04
C ALA A 262 8.24 28.18 39.67
N GLY A 263 8.09 29.27 38.88
CA GLY A 263 7.65 30.57 39.43
C GLY A 263 6.14 30.71 39.56
N ALA A 264 5.37 30.15 38.62
CA ALA A 264 3.92 30.28 38.61
C ALA A 264 3.23 29.06 37.91
N PRO A 265 3.53 27.80 38.30
CA PRO A 265 3.00 26.61 37.63
C PRO A 265 1.48 26.55 37.63
N TRP A 266 0.80 27.12 38.62
CA TRP A 266 -0.67 27.15 38.71
C TRP A 266 -1.36 27.93 37.60
N ARG A 267 -0.64 28.74 36.82
CA ARG A 267 -1.13 29.46 35.65
C ARG A 267 -1.05 28.62 34.39
N GLY A 268 -0.24 27.56 34.37
CA GLY A 268 -0.08 26.67 33.24
C GLY A 268 -1.08 25.50 33.19
N ARG A 269 -1.20 24.91 32.05
CA ARG A 269 -1.86 23.62 31.80
C ARG A 269 -1.00 22.86 30.80
N SER A 270 -0.37 21.79 31.27
CA SER A 270 0.59 21.04 30.46
C SER A 270 -0.14 20.14 29.45
N ALA A 271 0.08 20.37 28.16
CA ALA A 271 -0.38 19.50 27.12
C ALA A 271 0.33 18.13 27.13
N LEU A 272 1.59 18.10 27.61
CA LEU A 272 2.32 16.85 27.77
C LEU A 272 1.68 15.95 28.84
N ASP A 273 1.18 16.51 29.93
CA ASP A 273 0.48 15.72 30.97
C ASP A 273 -0.76 15.04 30.40
N ALA A 274 -1.46 15.71 29.47
CA ALA A 274 -2.59 15.09 28.76
C ALA A 274 -2.15 13.90 27.88
N VAL A 275 -1.04 14.01 27.16
CA VAL A 275 -0.44 12.91 26.40
C VAL A 275 -0.06 11.74 27.32
N GLU A 276 0.60 12.02 28.43
CA GLU A 276 1.01 10.99 29.40
C GLU A 276 -0.19 10.28 30.02
N LEU A 277 -1.23 11.02 30.41
CA LEU A 277 -2.46 10.45 30.96
C LEU A 277 -3.25 9.67 29.91
N MET A 278 -3.28 10.10 28.65
CA MET A 278 -3.85 9.31 27.55
C MET A 278 -3.10 7.99 27.40
N ASN A 279 -1.76 8.01 27.39
CA ASN A 279 -0.93 6.83 27.26
C ASN A 279 -1.09 5.87 28.46
N ALA A 280 -1.12 6.40 29.67
CA ALA A 280 -1.37 5.62 30.88
C ALA A 280 -2.77 4.98 30.86
N GLY A 281 -3.81 5.75 30.56
CA GLY A 281 -5.19 5.27 30.44
C GLY A 281 -5.35 4.18 29.38
N TRP A 282 -4.70 4.34 28.22
CA TRP A 282 -4.66 3.31 27.19
C TRP A 282 -3.95 2.04 27.66
N ASN A 283 -2.83 2.15 28.36
CA ASN A 283 -2.09 1.00 28.86
C ASN A 283 -2.88 0.21 29.93
N TYR A 284 -3.64 0.88 30.81
CA TYR A 284 -4.57 0.20 31.72
C TYR A 284 -5.73 -0.46 30.98
N ARG A 285 -6.23 0.14 29.88
CA ARG A 285 -7.30 -0.41 29.08
C ARG A 285 -6.90 -1.68 28.33
N ARG A 286 -5.63 -1.85 27.95
CA ARG A 286 -5.10 -3.02 27.20
C ARG A 286 -5.43 -4.35 27.87
N GLU A 287 -5.42 -4.44 29.19
CA GLU A 287 -5.75 -5.66 29.94
C GLU A 287 -7.13 -6.20 29.58
N HIS A 288 -8.05 -5.32 29.19
CA HIS A 288 -9.46 -5.65 28.92
C HIS A 288 -9.80 -5.66 27.42
N LEU A 289 -8.81 -5.73 26.56
CA LEU A 289 -9.00 -5.82 25.10
C LEU A 289 -8.85 -7.26 24.62
N ARG A 290 -9.33 -7.53 23.38
CA ARG A 290 -9.25 -8.85 22.76
C ARG A 290 -7.79 -9.24 22.48
N LEU A 291 -7.49 -10.56 22.46
CA LEU A 291 -6.13 -11.06 22.23
C LEU A 291 -5.50 -10.69 20.89
N PRO A 292 -6.25 -10.60 19.74
CA PRO A 292 -5.67 -10.21 18.47
C PRO A 292 -5.27 -8.73 18.38
N HIS A 293 -5.81 -7.86 19.27
CA HIS A 293 -5.52 -6.44 19.22
C HIS A 293 -4.02 -6.16 19.33
N ARG A 294 -3.57 -5.14 18.57
CA ARG A 294 -2.24 -4.53 18.73
C ARG A 294 -2.40 -3.02 18.71
N SER A 295 -1.60 -2.34 19.52
CA SER A 295 -1.55 -0.88 19.53
C SER A 295 -0.15 -0.40 19.89
N HIS A 296 0.26 0.65 19.23
CA HIS A 296 1.56 1.27 19.38
C HIS A 296 1.39 2.78 19.39
N TYR A 297 2.31 3.50 20.04
CA TYR A 297 2.32 4.96 19.96
C TYR A 297 3.73 5.51 20.07
N VAL A 298 3.89 6.73 19.54
CA VAL A 298 5.07 7.57 19.76
C VAL A 298 4.62 8.96 20.12
N ILE A 299 5.31 9.61 21.07
CA ILE A 299 5.13 11.03 21.36
C ILE A 299 5.90 11.81 20.29
N THR A 300 5.19 12.55 19.45
CA THR A 300 5.77 13.31 18.34
C THR A 300 6.14 14.74 18.71
N GLU A 301 5.51 15.27 19.77
CA GLU A 301 5.76 16.60 20.32
C GLU A 301 5.56 16.54 21.83
N GLY A 302 6.55 16.98 22.63
CA GLY A 302 6.51 16.89 24.09
C GLY A 302 6.89 18.20 24.82
N GLY A 303 6.96 19.33 24.10
CA GLY A 303 7.40 20.63 24.63
C GLY A 303 8.88 20.93 24.35
N ASP A 304 9.38 22.10 24.78
CA ASP A 304 10.68 22.62 24.37
C ASP A 304 11.75 22.45 25.47
N GLN A 305 11.47 22.90 26.71
CA GLN A 305 12.43 22.86 27.81
C GLN A 305 11.72 22.79 29.18
N PRO A 306 12.35 22.20 30.23
CA PRO A 306 11.64 21.85 31.47
C PRO A 306 11.13 23.02 32.30
N ASN A 307 11.67 24.23 32.14
CA ASN A 307 11.25 25.43 32.88
C ASN A 307 10.06 26.16 32.26
N VAL A 308 9.52 25.63 31.15
CA VAL A 308 8.33 26.16 30.46
C VAL A 308 7.28 25.07 30.41
N VAL A 309 6.07 25.32 30.94
CA VAL A 309 4.96 24.39 30.88
C VAL A 309 4.60 24.17 29.40
N PRO A 310 4.59 22.91 28.88
CA PRO A 310 4.32 22.62 27.49
C PRO A 310 2.92 23.07 27.06
N ARG A 311 2.86 24.01 26.11
CA ARG A 311 1.60 24.52 25.58
C ARG A 311 0.96 23.55 24.57
N THR A 312 1.79 22.89 23.78
CA THR A 312 1.36 21.88 22.78
C THR A 312 2.08 20.57 23.04
N ALA A 313 1.38 19.47 22.79
CA ALA A 313 1.95 18.13 22.76
C ALA A 313 1.14 17.25 21.81
N ALA A 314 1.78 16.24 21.23
CA ALA A 314 1.12 15.33 20.31
C ALA A 314 1.61 13.89 20.48
N VAL A 315 0.69 12.95 20.28
CA VAL A 315 0.96 11.52 20.29
C VAL A 315 0.31 10.85 19.09
N TRP A 316 1.07 10.01 18.42
CA TRP A 316 0.64 9.27 17.24
C TRP A 316 0.40 7.81 17.62
N TYR A 317 -0.81 7.30 17.36
CA TYR A 317 -1.29 5.96 17.67
C TYR A 317 -1.57 5.13 16.41
N TYR A 318 -1.27 3.81 16.49
CA TYR A 318 -1.85 2.77 15.65
C TYR A 318 -2.80 1.93 16.49
N PHE A 319 -4.06 1.79 16.04
CA PHE A 319 -5.05 0.88 16.59
C PHE A 319 -5.31 -0.24 15.59
N ARG A 320 -4.89 -1.46 15.93
CA ARG A 320 -4.90 -2.62 15.03
C ARG A 320 -5.80 -3.72 15.56
N GLU A 321 -6.60 -4.32 14.67
CA GLU A 321 -7.41 -5.52 14.92
C GLU A 321 -7.65 -6.31 13.63
N VAL A 322 -8.15 -7.56 13.78
CA VAL A 322 -8.37 -8.48 12.65
C VAL A 322 -9.70 -8.25 11.93
N GLU A 323 -10.60 -7.43 12.49
CA GLU A 323 -11.92 -7.13 11.93
C GLU A 323 -12.19 -5.62 11.97
N TYR A 324 -12.75 -5.08 10.88
CA TYR A 324 -13.07 -3.65 10.76
C TYR A 324 -13.90 -3.07 11.94
N PRO A 325 -15.01 -3.69 12.40
CA PRO A 325 -15.77 -3.13 13.51
C PRO A 325 -14.93 -2.99 14.78
N ARG A 326 -13.95 -3.87 14.97
CA ARG A 326 -13.07 -3.86 16.14
C ARG A 326 -12.00 -2.77 16.05
N ILE A 327 -11.51 -2.47 14.85
CA ILE A 327 -10.62 -1.31 14.64
C ILE A 327 -11.34 -0.02 15.03
N ARG A 328 -12.59 0.14 14.61
CA ARG A 328 -13.43 1.30 14.99
C ARG A 328 -13.67 1.37 16.50
N GLU A 329 -13.96 0.24 17.14
CA GLU A 329 -14.13 0.15 18.60
C GLU A 329 -12.86 0.62 19.34
N LEU A 330 -11.68 0.16 18.92
CA LEU A 330 -10.41 0.58 19.52
C LEU A 330 -10.17 2.07 19.36
N TRP A 331 -10.43 2.61 18.17
CA TRP A 331 -10.28 4.03 17.90
C TRP A 331 -11.23 4.88 18.75
N GLU A 332 -12.48 4.46 18.90
CA GLU A 332 -13.45 5.15 19.75
C GLU A 332 -13.04 5.12 21.23
N ILE A 333 -12.53 4.00 21.73
CA ILE A 333 -11.94 3.93 23.08
C ILE A 333 -10.77 4.91 23.22
N GLY A 334 -9.90 5.00 22.20
CA GLY A 334 -8.80 5.97 22.17
C GLY A 334 -9.29 7.41 22.26
N ASN A 335 -10.35 7.76 21.50
CA ASN A 335 -10.96 9.10 21.55
C ASN A 335 -11.53 9.43 22.94
N GLN A 336 -12.22 8.48 23.58
CA GLN A 336 -12.78 8.67 24.93
C GLN A 336 -11.67 8.86 25.97
N ILE A 337 -10.56 8.11 25.88
CA ILE A 337 -9.41 8.25 26.78
C ILE A 337 -8.74 9.61 26.58
N ALA A 338 -8.58 10.06 25.33
CA ALA A 338 -8.04 11.38 25.02
C ALA A 338 -8.89 12.50 25.63
N GLN A 339 -10.24 12.40 25.53
CA GLN A 339 -11.15 13.31 26.20
C GLN A 339 -11.02 13.26 27.73
N GLY A 340 -10.92 12.06 28.32
CA GLY A 340 -10.67 11.90 29.77
C GLY A 340 -9.38 12.59 30.21
N ALA A 341 -8.31 12.49 29.42
CA ALA A 341 -7.04 13.16 29.70
C ALA A 341 -7.18 14.69 29.71
N THR A 342 -7.94 15.28 28.79
CA THR A 342 -8.18 16.74 28.80
C THR A 342 -8.93 17.21 30.05
N LEU A 343 -9.93 16.45 30.50
CA LEU A 343 -10.68 16.76 31.73
C LEU A 343 -9.78 16.73 32.98
N MET A 344 -8.87 15.76 33.05
CA MET A 344 -7.95 15.63 34.21
C MET A 344 -6.91 16.75 34.25
N THR A 345 -6.45 17.24 33.07
CA THR A 345 -5.36 18.23 33.00
C THR A 345 -5.85 19.67 32.81
N GLY A 346 -7.13 19.87 32.51
CA GLY A 346 -7.68 21.17 32.15
C GLY A 346 -7.15 21.72 30.82
N THR A 347 -6.73 20.81 29.91
CA THR A 347 -6.30 21.10 28.55
C THR A 347 -7.44 20.92 27.56
N THR A 348 -7.20 21.12 26.27
CA THR A 348 -8.16 20.82 25.20
C THR A 348 -7.55 19.85 24.18
N LEU A 349 -8.39 19.02 23.57
CA LEU A 349 -8.04 18.22 22.40
C LEU A 349 -8.21 19.10 21.16
N ASP A 350 -7.09 19.58 20.61
CA ASP A 350 -7.08 20.52 19.48
C ASP A 350 -7.44 19.80 18.19
N THR A 351 -6.76 18.68 17.90
CA THR A 351 -6.94 17.94 16.66
C THR A 351 -6.88 16.43 16.88
N VAL A 352 -7.76 15.72 16.20
CA VAL A 352 -7.69 14.26 15.98
C VAL A 352 -7.59 14.04 14.48
N GLN A 353 -6.38 13.81 13.99
CA GLN A 353 -6.09 13.64 12.57
C GLN A 353 -5.89 12.18 12.22
N VAL A 354 -6.63 11.67 11.24
CA VAL A 354 -6.35 10.36 10.63
C VAL A 354 -5.21 10.55 9.64
N LEU A 355 -4.12 9.81 9.86
CA LEU A 355 -2.93 9.86 9.01
C LEU A 355 -2.95 8.79 7.92
N GLY A 356 -3.66 7.69 8.15
CA GLY A 356 -3.81 6.59 7.22
C GLY A 356 -4.70 5.49 7.80
N ALA A 357 -5.01 4.51 6.99
CA ALA A 357 -5.82 3.37 7.38
C ALA A 357 -5.57 2.16 6.48
N ALA A 358 -5.82 0.98 7.01
CA ALA A 358 -5.85 -0.26 6.26
C ALA A 358 -6.99 -1.15 6.74
N TRP A 359 -7.80 -1.66 5.82
CA TRP A 359 -8.72 -2.74 6.10
C TRP A 359 -7.97 -4.08 6.23
N PRO A 360 -8.48 -5.05 7.02
CA PRO A 360 -8.00 -6.43 6.97
C PRO A 360 -8.13 -6.98 5.55
N ARG A 361 -7.06 -7.59 5.03
CA ARG A 361 -6.99 -8.05 3.63
C ARG A 361 -7.89 -9.25 3.36
N HIS A 362 -8.46 -9.30 2.16
CA HIS A 362 -9.16 -10.48 1.64
C HIS A 362 -8.86 -10.65 0.15
N PHE A 363 -8.25 -11.77 -0.24
CA PHE A 363 -7.80 -11.99 -1.60
C PHE A 363 -8.73 -12.90 -2.41
N ASN A 364 -8.84 -12.61 -3.70
CA ASN A 364 -9.77 -13.24 -4.64
C ASN A 364 -9.32 -14.65 -5.04
N ARG A 365 -10.12 -15.68 -4.74
CA ARG A 365 -9.76 -17.07 -4.98
C ARG A 365 -9.61 -17.43 -6.48
N PRO A 366 -10.57 -17.13 -7.40
CA PRO A 366 -10.41 -17.45 -8.82
C PRO A 366 -9.14 -16.89 -9.44
N VAL A 367 -8.81 -15.63 -9.17
CA VAL A 367 -7.60 -14.99 -9.71
C VAL A 367 -6.34 -15.58 -9.08
N ALA A 368 -6.36 -15.88 -7.77
CA ALA A 368 -5.23 -16.51 -7.08
C ALA A 368 -4.91 -17.91 -7.63
N LEU A 369 -5.93 -18.71 -7.95
CA LEU A 369 -5.72 -20.02 -8.56
C LEU A 369 -5.10 -19.90 -9.96
N ALA A 370 -5.57 -18.96 -10.78
CA ALA A 370 -4.96 -18.70 -12.09
C ALA A 370 -3.51 -18.21 -11.98
N MET A 371 -3.20 -17.33 -11.01
CA MET A 371 -1.84 -16.90 -10.70
C MET A 371 -0.98 -18.08 -10.24
N TYR A 372 -1.49 -18.96 -9.38
CA TYR A 372 -0.74 -20.11 -8.89
C TYR A 372 -0.39 -21.11 -10.00
N ASP A 373 -1.28 -21.33 -10.98
CA ASP A 373 -0.96 -22.14 -12.16
C ASP A 373 0.20 -21.52 -12.97
N ASN A 374 0.25 -20.20 -13.09
CA ASN A 374 1.36 -19.49 -13.74
C ASN A 374 2.65 -19.53 -12.89
N ILE A 375 2.55 -19.42 -11.57
CA ILE A 375 3.68 -19.62 -10.64
C ILE A 375 4.31 -21.00 -10.86
N ARG A 376 3.50 -22.06 -10.93
CA ARG A 376 3.98 -23.43 -11.19
C ARG A 376 4.65 -23.57 -12.56
N ARG A 377 4.21 -22.82 -13.57
CA ARG A 377 4.81 -22.80 -14.90
C ARG A 377 6.15 -22.07 -14.90
N VAL A 378 6.29 -20.98 -14.17
CA VAL A 378 7.51 -20.19 -14.06
C VAL A 378 8.57 -20.91 -13.22
N GLY A 379 8.19 -21.44 -12.06
CA GLY A 379 9.10 -22.01 -11.08
C GLY A 379 9.92 -20.96 -10.34
N LEU A 380 10.73 -21.42 -9.38
CA LEU A 380 11.70 -20.55 -8.70
C LEU A 380 12.90 -20.23 -9.60
N PRO A 381 13.56 -19.08 -9.41
CA PRO A 381 14.82 -18.77 -10.07
C PRO A 381 15.90 -19.82 -9.78
N GLN A 382 16.83 -19.98 -10.72
CA GLN A 382 18.04 -20.77 -10.48
C GLN A 382 19.05 -19.94 -9.67
N TRP A 383 19.19 -20.31 -8.40
CA TRP A 383 20.15 -19.69 -7.50
C TRP A 383 21.52 -20.30 -7.73
N ASP A 384 22.56 -19.47 -7.90
CA ASP A 384 23.92 -19.93 -7.96
C ASP A 384 24.57 -20.02 -6.56
N GLU A 385 25.84 -20.46 -6.49
CA GLU A 385 26.53 -20.61 -5.22
C GLU A 385 26.80 -19.26 -4.52
N ALA A 386 26.96 -18.17 -5.28
CA ALA A 386 27.16 -16.85 -4.71
C ALA A 386 25.87 -16.35 -3.99
N ASP A 387 24.69 -16.57 -4.60
CA ASP A 387 23.42 -16.27 -4.00
C ASP A 387 23.18 -17.04 -2.68
N GLN A 388 23.44 -18.34 -2.72
CA GLN A 388 23.29 -19.21 -1.54
C GLN A 388 24.29 -18.86 -0.44
N THR A 389 25.52 -18.49 -0.81
CA THR A 389 26.56 -18.05 0.13
C THR A 389 26.17 -16.78 0.84
N LEU A 390 25.64 -15.76 0.10
CA LEU A 390 25.13 -14.53 0.71
C LEU A 390 24.01 -14.83 1.70
N ALA A 391 23.04 -15.65 1.29
CA ALA A 391 21.87 -15.96 2.11
C ALA A 391 22.26 -16.65 3.42
N ARG A 392 23.08 -17.71 3.34
CA ARG A 392 23.55 -18.45 4.54
C ARG A 392 24.43 -17.59 5.44
N ALA A 393 25.28 -16.74 4.86
CA ALA A 393 26.14 -15.86 5.65
C ALA A 393 25.32 -14.82 6.43
N LEU A 394 24.32 -14.22 5.79
CA LEU A 394 23.43 -13.26 6.46
C LEU A 394 22.58 -13.93 7.56
N GLN A 395 22.05 -15.13 7.30
CA GLN A 395 21.32 -15.89 8.30
C GLN A 395 22.18 -16.20 9.53
N ARG A 396 23.46 -16.55 9.34
CA ARG A 396 24.44 -16.73 10.45
C ARG A 396 24.73 -15.43 11.18
N GLU A 397 24.96 -14.33 10.46
CA GLU A 397 25.22 -13.01 11.06
C GLU A 397 24.08 -12.58 12.00
N LEU A 398 22.86 -12.98 11.68
CA LEU A 398 21.66 -12.70 12.49
C LEU A 398 21.44 -13.71 13.63
N GLY A 399 22.34 -14.68 13.80
CA GLY A 399 22.24 -15.67 14.88
C GLY A 399 21.17 -16.73 14.69
N ASN A 400 20.76 -17.03 13.45
CA ASN A 400 19.78 -18.09 13.19
C ASN A 400 20.43 -19.47 13.41
N ASP A 401 19.76 -20.34 14.17
CA ASP A 401 20.21 -21.72 14.42
C ASP A 401 20.27 -22.57 13.14
N SER A 402 19.41 -22.26 12.18
CA SER A 402 19.36 -22.89 10.87
C SER A 402 19.66 -21.86 9.78
N THR A 403 20.54 -22.23 8.85
CA THR A 403 20.91 -21.39 7.71
C THR A 403 20.60 -22.11 6.39
N PRO A 404 19.31 -22.27 6.03
CA PRO A 404 18.91 -23.05 4.86
C PRO A 404 19.35 -22.40 3.54
N GLY A 405 19.64 -21.11 3.55
CA GLY A 405 19.88 -20.33 2.34
C GLY A 405 18.56 -19.90 1.70
N LEU A 406 18.55 -19.79 0.36
CA LEU A 406 17.37 -19.47 -0.43
C LEU A 406 16.51 -20.71 -0.68
N ASP A 407 15.21 -20.53 -0.77
CA ASP A 407 14.26 -21.59 -1.07
C ASP A 407 14.51 -22.21 -2.45
N THR A 408 14.42 -23.54 -2.54
CA THR A 408 14.56 -24.30 -3.79
C THR A 408 13.28 -25.04 -4.19
N ALA A 409 12.23 -24.94 -3.38
CA ALA A 409 10.91 -25.51 -3.65
C ALA A 409 9.83 -24.44 -3.57
N LEU A 410 8.87 -24.49 -4.50
CA LEU A 410 7.73 -23.59 -4.50
C LEU A 410 6.85 -23.80 -3.27
N ALA A 411 6.42 -22.70 -2.67
CA ALA A 411 5.38 -22.71 -1.64
C ALA A 411 4.05 -23.23 -2.21
N LYS A 412 3.31 -23.95 -1.38
CA LYS A 412 1.92 -24.30 -1.71
C LYS A 412 1.04 -23.06 -1.62
N ILE A 413 -0.03 -23.04 -2.43
CA ILE A 413 -1.03 -21.97 -2.31
C ILE A 413 -1.67 -22.00 -0.92
N ASP A 414 -1.77 -20.84 -0.30
CA ASP A 414 -2.40 -20.69 1.01
C ASP A 414 -3.87 -20.25 0.86
N SER A 415 -4.75 -20.87 1.66
CA SER A 415 -6.19 -20.56 1.69
C SER A 415 -6.55 -19.42 2.65
N GLY A 416 -5.57 -18.81 3.27
CA GLY A 416 -5.75 -17.75 4.25
C GLY A 416 -6.22 -18.25 5.61
N VAL A 417 -6.39 -17.31 6.55
CA VAL A 417 -6.71 -17.57 7.95
C VAL A 417 -8.03 -16.88 8.33
N PRO A 418 -9.10 -17.63 8.67
CA PRO A 418 -10.34 -17.01 9.13
C PRO A 418 -10.11 -16.09 10.34
N PRO A 419 -10.85 -14.96 10.47
CA PRO A 419 -10.66 -13.99 11.55
C PRO A 419 -10.64 -14.61 12.96
N ALA A 420 -11.47 -15.63 13.21
CA ALA A 420 -11.52 -16.31 14.50
C ALA A 420 -10.22 -17.07 14.86
N GLN A 421 -9.39 -17.41 13.89
CA GLN A 421 -8.12 -18.11 14.05
C GLN A 421 -6.91 -17.17 13.87
N ASN A 422 -7.14 -15.96 13.38
CA ASN A 422 -6.09 -14.98 13.15
C ASN A 422 -5.53 -14.46 14.49
N ARG A 423 -4.22 -14.56 14.64
CA ARG A 423 -3.48 -14.15 15.86
C ARG A 423 -2.96 -12.70 15.79
N GLY A 424 -3.31 -11.97 14.76
CA GLY A 424 -2.76 -10.66 14.46
C GLY A 424 -1.51 -10.77 13.60
N GLY A 425 -0.84 -9.66 13.38
CA GLY A 425 0.35 -9.54 12.51
C GLY A 425 0.46 -8.16 11.91
N GLY A 426 1.28 -8.00 10.87
CA GLY A 426 1.43 -6.77 10.10
C GLY A 426 0.13 -6.35 9.40
N SER A 427 0.03 -5.07 9.11
CA SER A 427 -1.03 -4.51 8.25
C SER A 427 -0.42 -4.09 6.92
N ASP A 428 -1.25 -3.99 5.88
CA ASP A 428 -0.86 -3.53 4.56
C ASP A 428 -2.11 -2.87 3.96
N ASP A 429 -1.98 -1.66 3.49
CA ASP A 429 -3.11 -0.84 3.04
C ASP A 429 -3.71 -1.28 1.68
N ILE A 430 -3.16 -2.34 1.03
CA ILE A 430 -3.83 -3.05 -0.07
C ILE A 430 -5.19 -3.62 0.38
N GLY A 431 -5.40 -3.76 1.69
CA GLY A 431 -6.66 -4.15 2.27
C GLY A 431 -7.82 -3.30 1.75
N ASP A 432 -7.70 -1.98 1.75
CA ASP A 432 -8.77 -1.08 1.27
C ASP A 432 -9.16 -1.36 -0.19
N ILE A 433 -8.18 -1.55 -1.07
CA ILE A 433 -8.43 -1.89 -2.47
C ILE A 433 -9.08 -3.26 -2.59
N SER A 434 -8.65 -4.24 -1.79
CA SER A 434 -9.19 -5.60 -1.84
C SER A 434 -10.68 -5.70 -1.51
N TRP A 435 -11.25 -4.71 -0.82
CA TRP A 435 -12.67 -4.65 -0.49
C TRP A 435 -13.53 -3.84 -1.47
N VAL A 436 -12.95 -3.27 -2.51
CA VAL A 436 -13.68 -2.54 -3.56
C VAL A 436 -13.54 -3.14 -4.96
N VAL A 437 -12.51 -3.99 -5.16
CA VAL A 437 -12.27 -4.70 -6.42
C VAL A 437 -11.63 -6.06 -6.16
N PRO A 438 -11.94 -7.11 -6.97
CA PRO A 438 -11.24 -8.40 -6.89
C PRO A 438 -9.73 -8.22 -6.95
N THR A 439 -9.01 -8.57 -5.87
CA THR A 439 -7.58 -8.29 -5.69
C THR A 439 -6.83 -9.54 -5.27
N ILE A 440 -5.60 -9.70 -5.73
CA ILE A 440 -4.62 -10.66 -5.23
C ILE A 440 -3.29 -9.96 -4.96
N THR A 441 -2.44 -10.58 -4.12
CA THR A 441 -1.04 -10.19 -3.94
C THR A 441 -0.13 -11.33 -4.35
N LEU A 442 0.72 -11.10 -5.35
CA LEU A 442 1.82 -11.99 -5.70
C LEU A 442 3.02 -11.70 -4.80
N ARG A 443 3.51 -12.70 -4.08
CA ARG A 443 4.82 -12.68 -3.43
C ARG A 443 5.86 -13.24 -4.38
N TYR A 444 6.96 -12.51 -4.62
CA TYR A 444 8.03 -12.94 -5.54
C TYR A 444 9.37 -13.04 -4.80
N PRO A 445 10.27 -13.99 -5.18
CA PRO A 445 11.42 -14.39 -4.37
C PRO A 445 12.61 -13.45 -4.57
N ALA A 446 12.50 -12.20 -4.10
CA ALA A 446 13.56 -11.20 -4.24
C ALA A 446 14.34 -10.95 -2.94
N ASN A 447 14.00 -11.63 -1.84
CA ASN A 447 14.71 -11.51 -0.57
C ASN A 447 15.04 -12.87 0.05
N ILE A 448 15.89 -12.85 1.07
CA ILE A 448 16.37 -14.02 1.81
C ILE A 448 15.33 -14.43 2.87
N PRO A 449 15.04 -15.73 3.05
CA PRO A 449 14.10 -16.19 4.07
C PRO A 449 14.64 -16.04 5.49
N GLY A 450 13.73 -15.85 6.47
CA GLY A 450 14.05 -15.81 7.90
C GLY A 450 14.70 -14.52 8.39
N LEU A 451 14.63 -13.44 7.61
CA LEU A 451 15.09 -12.12 8.05
C LEU A 451 14.04 -11.43 8.92
N PRO A 452 14.44 -10.61 9.91
CA PRO A 452 13.51 -9.74 10.62
C PRO A 452 12.96 -8.67 9.66
N GLY A 453 11.66 -8.39 9.76
CA GLY A 453 11.05 -7.28 9.02
C GLY A 453 11.54 -5.91 9.52
N HIS A 454 11.48 -4.89 8.66
CA HIS A 454 11.89 -3.50 8.98
C HIS A 454 13.30 -3.40 9.59
N HIS A 455 14.25 -4.07 8.96
CA HIS A 455 15.61 -4.17 9.45
C HIS A 455 16.62 -3.99 8.31
N TRP A 456 17.83 -3.47 8.61
CA TRP A 456 18.89 -3.29 7.61
C TRP A 456 19.22 -4.58 6.83
N SER A 457 19.08 -5.73 7.47
CA SER A 457 19.39 -7.03 6.83
C SER A 457 18.48 -7.32 5.64
N SER A 458 17.24 -6.87 5.66
CA SER A 458 16.32 -7.03 4.55
C SER A 458 16.71 -6.22 3.30
N ALA A 459 17.56 -5.18 3.46
CA ALA A 459 18.11 -4.42 2.32
C ALA A 459 19.30 -5.11 1.64
N VAL A 460 19.93 -6.10 2.29
CA VAL A 460 21.17 -6.73 1.80
C VAL A 460 21.01 -7.37 0.42
N ALA A 461 19.88 -8.04 0.16
CA ALA A 461 19.62 -8.71 -1.12
C ALA A 461 19.09 -7.78 -2.21
N MET A 462 18.56 -6.60 -1.87
CA MET A 462 17.59 -5.84 -2.67
C MET A 462 18.15 -5.08 -3.88
N ALA A 463 19.47 -5.08 -4.11
CA ALA A 463 20.13 -4.67 -5.35
C ALA A 463 21.25 -5.65 -5.71
N THR A 464 20.92 -6.95 -5.67
CA THR A 464 21.82 -8.08 -5.97
C THR A 464 21.17 -9.02 -6.96
N PRO A 465 21.92 -9.99 -7.52
CA PRO A 465 21.35 -11.03 -8.38
C PRO A 465 20.14 -11.75 -7.81
N ILE A 466 20.00 -11.86 -6.47
CA ILE A 466 18.81 -12.46 -5.82
C ILE A 466 17.56 -11.63 -6.18
N ALA A 467 17.60 -10.32 -5.92
CA ALA A 467 16.46 -9.45 -6.24
C ALA A 467 16.18 -9.39 -7.75
N HIS A 468 17.21 -9.36 -8.58
CA HIS A 468 17.06 -9.28 -10.04
C HIS A 468 16.39 -10.54 -10.61
N LYS A 469 16.85 -11.73 -10.20
CA LYS A 469 16.27 -13.03 -10.58
C LYS A 469 14.84 -13.17 -10.07
N GLY A 470 14.59 -12.80 -8.81
CA GLY A 470 13.28 -12.85 -8.17
C GLY A 470 12.27 -11.93 -8.85
N SER A 471 12.66 -10.69 -9.15
CA SER A 471 11.81 -9.72 -9.87
C SER A 471 11.46 -10.20 -11.28
N THR A 472 12.43 -10.81 -12.00
CA THR A 472 12.19 -11.41 -13.33
C THR A 472 11.15 -12.53 -13.25
N ALA A 473 11.25 -13.42 -12.25
CA ALA A 473 10.28 -14.51 -12.04
C ALA A 473 8.88 -13.95 -11.70
N GLY A 474 8.80 -12.94 -10.83
CA GLY A 474 7.56 -12.24 -10.50
C GLY A 474 6.91 -11.58 -11.73
N ALA A 475 7.71 -10.94 -12.58
CA ALA A 475 7.23 -10.32 -13.82
C ALA A 475 6.63 -11.35 -14.79
N LYS A 476 7.25 -12.54 -14.94
CA LYS A 476 6.71 -13.63 -15.76
C LYS A 476 5.34 -14.11 -15.26
N ALA A 477 5.22 -14.41 -13.96
CA ALA A 477 3.96 -14.87 -13.37
C ALA A 477 2.85 -13.80 -13.52
N THR A 478 3.19 -12.53 -13.29
CA THR A 478 2.26 -11.40 -13.49
C THR A 478 1.82 -11.28 -14.94
N ALA A 479 2.75 -11.31 -15.91
CA ALA A 479 2.42 -11.18 -17.34
C ALA A 479 1.57 -12.33 -17.86
N MET A 480 1.87 -13.56 -17.45
CA MET A 480 1.04 -14.73 -17.81
C MET A 480 -0.38 -14.60 -17.24
N THR A 481 -0.53 -14.09 -16.03
CA THR A 481 -1.85 -13.87 -15.41
C THR A 481 -2.61 -12.74 -16.08
N LEU A 482 -1.92 -11.68 -16.53
CA LEU A 482 -2.52 -10.65 -17.38
C LEU A 482 -3.10 -11.24 -18.67
N LEU A 483 -2.35 -12.13 -19.35
CA LEU A 483 -2.86 -12.83 -20.53
C LEU A 483 -4.12 -13.64 -20.21
N ASP A 484 -4.17 -14.37 -19.09
CA ASP A 484 -5.40 -15.06 -18.66
C ASP A 484 -6.57 -14.09 -18.51
N LEU A 485 -6.37 -12.97 -17.80
CA LEU A 485 -7.43 -12.00 -17.53
C LEU A 485 -7.93 -11.28 -18.81
N PHE A 486 -7.04 -11.01 -19.76
CA PHE A 486 -7.42 -10.35 -21.04
C PHE A 486 -8.01 -11.31 -22.08
N THR A 487 -7.78 -12.62 -21.96
CA THR A 487 -8.23 -13.60 -22.96
C THR A 487 -9.30 -14.54 -22.47
N ARG A 488 -9.60 -14.53 -21.17
CA ARG A 488 -10.56 -15.43 -20.51
C ARG A 488 -11.58 -14.62 -19.70
N PRO A 489 -12.64 -14.08 -20.37
CA PRO A 489 -13.65 -13.27 -19.69
C PRO A 489 -14.33 -14.02 -18.53
N GLU A 490 -14.48 -15.35 -18.65
CA GLU A 490 -15.03 -16.19 -17.58
C GLU A 490 -14.22 -16.16 -16.27
N LEU A 491 -12.92 -15.84 -16.34
CA LEU A 491 -12.09 -15.67 -15.15
C LEU A 491 -12.45 -14.38 -14.42
N VAL A 492 -12.66 -13.29 -15.16
CA VAL A 492 -13.10 -12.01 -14.61
C VAL A 492 -14.50 -12.13 -14.00
N ASP A 493 -15.42 -12.81 -14.70
CA ASP A 493 -16.78 -13.06 -14.19
C ASP A 493 -16.75 -13.89 -12.90
N SER A 494 -15.92 -14.93 -12.85
CA SER A 494 -15.73 -15.76 -11.65
C SER A 494 -15.11 -14.96 -10.50
N ALA A 495 -14.19 -14.05 -10.78
CA ALA A 495 -13.59 -13.16 -9.78
C ALA A 495 -14.66 -12.26 -9.14
N TRP A 496 -15.53 -11.66 -9.93
CA TRP A 496 -16.62 -10.83 -9.45
C TRP A 496 -17.71 -11.62 -8.73
N SER A 497 -18.02 -12.86 -9.17
CA SER A 497 -18.94 -13.74 -8.45
C SER A 497 -18.40 -14.08 -7.06
N TYR A 498 -17.12 -14.48 -6.95
CA TYR A 498 -16.49 -14.71 -5.64
C TYR A 498 -16.52 -13.44 -4.77
N PHE A 499 -16.21 -12.28 -5.36
CA PHE A 499 -16.20 -11.00 -4.65
C PHE A 499 -17.57 -10.67 -4.06
N ARG A 500 -18.66 -10.77 -4.85
CA ARG A 500 -20.03 -10.45 -4.40
C ARG A 500 -20.61 -11.51 -3.48
N ASP A 501 -20.45 -12.80 -3.84
CA ASP A 501 -21.23 -13.88 -3.24
C ASP A 501 -20.53 -14.52 -2.04
N VAL A 502 -19.20 -14.31 -1.91
CA VAL A 502 -18.38 -14.85 -0.82
C VAL A 502 -17.78 -13.74 0.02
N GLN A 503 -16.98 -12.86 -0.59
CA GLN A 503 -16.19 -11.88 0.14
C GLN A 503 -17.05 -10.77 0.75
N THR A 504 -17.90 -10.12 -0.06
CA THR A 504 -18.67 -8.93 0.34
C THR A 504 -20.13 -9.23 0.65
N ARG A 505 -20.53 -10.51 0.71
CA ARG A 505 -21.90 -10.91 1.00
C ARG A 505 -22.43 -10.32 2.31
N ASP A 506 -21.66 -10.45 3.36
CA ASP A 506 -22.06 -10.08 4.72
C ASP A 506 -21.29 -8.86 5.26
N VAL A 507 -20.31 -8.35 4.52
CA VAL A 507 -19.45 -7.24 4.91
C VAL A 507 -19.42 -6.20 3.81
N LYS A 508 -19.69 -4.94 4.16
CA LYS A 508 -19.56 -3.81 3.25
C LYS A 508 -18.35 -2.97 3.62
N TYR A 509 -17.61 -2.54 2.61
CA TYR A 509 -16.50 -1.63 2.81
C TYR A 509 -17.01 -0.25 3.27
N GLU A 510 -16.43 0.25 4.33
CA GLU A 510 -16.58 1.62 4.81
C GLU A 510 -15.20 2.20 5.09
N PRO A 511 -14.83 3.35 4.52
CA PRO A 511 -13.50 3.92 4.74
C PRO A 511 -13.32 4.30 6.22
N LEU A 512 -12.14 4.02 6.77
CA LEU A 512 -11.73 4.51 8.10
C LEU A 512 -11.31 5.98 8.03
N ILE A 513 -10.85 6.44 6.87
CA ILE A 513 -10.59 7.87 6.63
C ILE A 513 -11.89 8.62 6.38
N ARG A 514 -12.00 9.84 6.91
CA ARG A 514 -13.20 10.67 6.79
C ARG A 514 -13.18 11.48 5.48
N PRO A 515 -14.33 11.95 4.97
CA PRO A 515 -14.37 12.74 3.73
C PRO A 515 -13.52 14.01 3.75
N GLY A 516 -13.36 14.64 4.90
CA GLY A 516 -12.59 15.88 5.08
C GLY A 516 -11.11 15.67 5.41
N ASP A 517 -10.69 14.45 5.71
CA ASP A 517 -9.29 14.16 6.01
C ASP A 517 -8.41 14.34 4.77
N GLN A 518 -7.17 14.78 4.98
CA GLN A 518 -6.18 14.97 3.93
C GLN A 518 -4.98 14.07 4.15
N PRO A 519 -4.34 13.55 3.09
CA PRO A 519 -3.12 12.78 3.23
C PRO A 519 -2.02 13.63 3.87
N PRO A 520 -1.25 13.08 4.84
CA PRO A 520 -0.25 13.83 5.59
C PRO A 520 1.07 13.94 4.82
N ILE A 521 1.06 14.62 3.68
CA ILE A 521 2.16 14.69 2.70
C ILE A 521 3.47 15.29 3.24
N GLU A 522 3.41 15.99 4.38
CA GLU A 522 4.59 16.57 5.03
C GLU A 522 5.38 15.56 5.87
N MET A 523 4.82 14.37 6.10
CA MET A 523 5.53 13.35 6.87
C MET A 523 6.84 12.98 6.17
N ASN A 524 7.85 12.68 6.97
CA ASN A 524 9.21 12.35 6.54
C ASN A 524 9.99 13.47 5.82
N ALA A 525 9.39 14.64 5.55
CA ALA A 525 10.06 15.73 4.82
C ALA A 525 11.36 16.17 5.49
N GLN A 526 11.36 16.34 6.81
CA GLN A 526 12.57 16.75 7.58
C GLN A 526 13.67 15.68 7.54
N VAL A 527 13.30 14.41 7.65
CA VAL A 527 14.26 13.29 7.57
C VAL A 527 14.90 13.25 6.19
N MET A 528 14.10 13.32 5.13
CA MET A 528 14.60 13.33 3.76
C MET A 528 15.42 14.59 3.45
N GLN A 529 15.02 15.75 3.96
CA GLN A 529 15.81 16.97 3.83
C GLN A 529 17.21 16.81 4.43
N ARG A 530 17.32 16.16 5.59
CA ARG A 530 18.59 15.91 6.28
C ARG A 530 19.53 15.00 5.48
N TYR A 531 19.03 13.93 4.87
CA TYR A 531 19.87 12.88 4.30
C TYR A 531 20.00 12.94 2.77
N ARG A 532 19.04 13.52 2.05
CA ARG A 532 18.96 13.46 0.58
C ARG A 532 20.23 13.95 -0.14
N ALA A 533 20.87 15.00 0.38
CA ALA A 533 22.08 15.56 -0.25
C ALA A 533 23.26 14.58 -0.22
N GLU A 534 23.41 13.81 0.88
CA GLU A 534 24.45 12.80 1.01
C GLU A 534 24.10 11.54 0.23
N MET A 535 22.86 11.06 0.31
CA MET A 535 22.36 9.89 -0.42
C MET A 535 22.54 10.06 -1.95
N ARG A 536 22.37 11.26 -2.49
CA ARG A 536 22.56 11.56 -3.92
C ARG A 536 23.93 11.16 -4.44
N ARG A 537 24.96 11.10 -3.62
CA ARG A 537 26.32 10.67 -4.02
C ARG A 537 26.38 9.21 -4.41
N TYR A 538 25.40 8.43 -3.94
CA TYR A 538 25.29 7.01 -4.15
C TYR A 538 24.18 6.63 -5.15
N TYR A 539 23.51 7.60 -5.78
CA TYR A 539 22.50 7.29 -6.78
C TYR A 539 23.10 6.55 -7.96
N TYR A 540 22.46 5.47 -8.37
CA TYR A 540 22.92 4.61 -9.45
C TYR A 540 22.93 5.37 -10.80
N ASP A 541 24.03 5.22 -11.57
CA ASP A 541 24.15 5.74 -12.94
C ASP A 541 24.32 4.60 -13.96
N PRO A 542 23.21 4.10 -14.55
CA PRO A 542 23.24 2.97 -15.47
C PRO A 542 23.94 3.28 -16.81
N ARG A 543 24.29 4.54 -17.08
CA ARG A 543 25.08 4.91 -18.28
C ARG A 543 26.56 4.62 -18.11
N ARG A 544 27.03 4.45 -16.86
CA ARG A 544 28.44 4.25 -16.51
C ARG A 544 28.72 2.86 -15.96
N TYR A 545 27.76 2.25 -15.31
CA TYR A 545 27.89 0.96 -14.61
C TYR A 545 26.74 0.04 -14.99
N ARG A 546 27.03 -1.25 -15.14
CA ARG A 546 26.00 -2.25 -15.48
C ARG A 546 25.10 -2.58 -14.29
N THR A 547 25.68 -2.60 -13.08
CA THR A 547 24.96 -2.90 -11.84
C THR A 547 25.32 -1.89 -10.76
N TYR A 548 24.46 -1.78 -9.75
CA TYR A 548 24.76 -0.94 -8.60
C TYR A 548 25.92 -1.46 -7.77
N LEU A 549 26.10 -2.79 -7.67
CA LEU A 549 27.28 -3.41 -7.04
C LEU A 549 28.58 -2.98 -7.72
N GLU A 550 28.60 -2.95 -9.05
CA GLU A 550 29.76 -2.47 -9.81
C GLU A 550 30.08 -1.00 -9.49
N GLN A 551 29.07 -0.14 -9.45
CA GLN A 551 29.25 1.29 -9.10
C GLN A 551 29.83 1.46 -7.69
N LEU A 552 29.40 0.62 -6.73
CA LEU A 552 29.86 0.68 -5.34
C LEU A 552 31.21 -0.03 -5.13
N GLY A 553 31.75 -0.72 -6.14
CA GLY A 553 32.97 -1.52 -6.02
C GLY A 553 32.82 -2.70 -5.05
N ILE A 554 31.60 -3.25 -4.92
CA ILE A 554 31.30 -4.34 -4.00
C ILE A 554 31.45 -5.68 -4.72
N SER A 555 32.33 -6.55 -4.18
CA SER A 555 32.41 -7.95 -4.61
C SER A 555 31.20 -8.74 -4.08
N TYR A 556 30.59 -9.53 -4.97
CA TYR A 556 29.38 -10.30 -4.62
C TYR A 556 29.69 -11.80 -4.50
N PRO A 557 29.39 -12.46 -3.36
CA PRO A 557 28.96 -11.87 -2.10
C PRO A 557 30.13 -11.34 -1.25
N THR A 558 29.87 -10.31 -0.41
CA THR A 558 30.84 -9.90 0.62
C THR A 558 30.38 -10.45 1.98
N VAL A 559 31.17 -11.37 2.52
CA VAL A 559 30.88 -12.09 3.76
C VAL A 559 32.03 -11.99 4.75
N ARG A 560 31.79 -12.11 6.05
CA ARG A 560 32.84 -12.29 7.05
C ARG A 560 33.42 -13.71 6.94
N VAL A 561 34.71 -13.80 6.90
CA VAL A 561 35.38 -15.10 7.05
C VAL A 561 35.24 -15.53 8.52
N PRO A 562 34.71 -16.72 8.83
CA PRO A 562 34.68 -17.19 10.21
C PRO A 562 36.09 -17.18 10.78
N GLU A 563 36.28 -16.59 11.96
CA GLU A 563 37.53 -16.79 12.69
C GLU A 563 37.71 -18.30 12.94
N PRO A 564 38.91 -18.87 12.72
CA PRO A 564 39.15 -20.26 13.07
C PRO A 564 38.86 -20.40 14.59
N GLN A 565 37.97 -21.34 14.92
CA GLN A 565 37.74 -21.70 16.31
C GLN A 565 39.09 -22.06 16.90
N GLN A 566 39.53 -21.28 17.87
CA GLN A 566 40.69 -21.66 18.67
C GLN A 566 40.27 -22.85 19.52
N ASP A 567 40.76 -24.06 19.16
CA ASP A 567 40.56 -25.28 19.93
C ASP A 567 41.14 -25.18 21.35
#